data_6f20d2a0302bbd29a6a67e1a92de6f58
#
_entry.id   6f20d2a0302bbd29a6a67e1a92de6f58
#
_cell.length_a   1.000
_cell.length_b   1.000
_cell.length_c   1.000
_cell.angle_alpha   90.00
_cell.angle_beta   90.00
_cell.angle_gamma   90.00
#
_symmetry.space_group_name_H-M   'P 1'
#
loop_
_entity.id
_entity.type
_entity.pdbx_description
1 polymer ?
#
loop_
_entity_poly.entity_id
_entity_poly.type
_entity_poly.pdbx_seq_one_letter_code
_entity_poly.pdbx_strand_id
1 'polypeptide(L)'
;MQRLEIKKINARDTIVKKIFTSTEDGLKYLSKIVCKVLDIPEEDVIFTLLHPDLSVNENAVNSEVDIALESNEMLVNVEINSVRSRKNERKNNMYICHLVLRQTKNAEDYSKRFKKVCQINLNTYSVTNDDRFVVRSRLLDDKTYEEIHSFFEIYDVNLAKILDMDYTKLMKDNESLEKLLYLLISDDERLIKKVYDGDDFMAKIIREVKSSSDDFDNLLRYNRDVIFDGNEKEEAFEDGVERGYKKGIEHGIKQGVEQKTIDVAKSMLQENC
;
A
#
# COMPACT_ATOMS: atom_id res chain seq x y z
N MET A 1 5.00 25.12 -0.83
CA MET A 1 4.54 23.99 -0.02
C MET A 1 4.51 22.67 -0.78
N GLN A 2 3.79 22.51 -1.91
CA GLN A 2 3.71 21.24 -2.65
C GLN A 2 5.06 20.57 -3.03
N ARG A 3 6.07 21.36 -3.40
CA ARG A 3 7.38 20.82 -3.84
C ARG A 3 8.24 20.27 -2.70
N LEU A 4 8.02 20.71 -1.45
CA LEU A 4 8.70 20.21 -0.24
C LEU A 4 8.05 18.91 0.26
N GLU A 5 6.71 18.82 0.20
CA GLU A 5 5.95 17.62 0.58
C GLU A 5 6.29 16.42 -0.32
N ILE A 6 6.31 16.63 -1.63
CA ILE A 6 6.69 15.57 -2.60
C ILE A 6 8.12 15.09 -2.34
N LYS A 7 9.06 16.00 -2.01
CA LYS A 7 10.44 15.63 -1.70
C LYS A 7 10.57 14.81 -0.40
N LYS A 8 9.77 15.11 0.63
CA LYS A 8 9.80 14.38 1.91
C LYS A 8 9.28 12.95 1.76
N ILE A 9 8.15 12.77 1.06
CA ILE A 9 7.54 11.47 0.81
C ILE A 9 8.50 10.57 0.03
N ASN A 10 9.07 11.06 -1.06
CA ASN A 10 10.05 10.31 -1.86
C ASN A 10 11.31 9.93 -1.06
N ALA A 11 11.75 10.77 -0.13
CA ALA A 11 12.92 10.49 0.69
C ALA A 11 12.67 9.35 1.68
N ARG A 12 11.46 9.25 2.28
CA ARG A 12 11.09 8.12 3.15
C ARG A 12 11.08 6.81 2.39
N ASP A 13 10.39 6.77 1.24
CA ASP A 13 10.32 5.57 0.41
C ASP A 13 11.73 5.10 0.01
N THR A 14 12.63 6.04 -0.29
CA THR A 14 14.03 5.77 -0.58
C THR A 14 14.76 5.15 0.62
N ILE A 15 14.54 5.65 1.85
CA ILE A 15 15.16 5.11 3.07
C ILE A 15 14.67 3.71 3.35
N VAL A 16 13.36 3.47 3.30
CA VAL A 16 12.78 2.14 3.53
C VAL A 16 13.25 1.15 2.46
N LYS A 17 13.27 1.56 1.19
CA LYS A 17 13.84 0.76 0.10
C LYS A 17 15.29 0.39 0.38
N LYS A 18 16.11 1.33 0.85
CA LYS A 18 17.50 1.09 1.21
C LYS A 18 17.63 0.09 2.36
N ILE A 19 16.80 0.18 3.40
CA ILE A 19 16.78 -0.79 4.52
C ILE A 19 16.59 -2.21 3.99
N PHE A 20 15.68 -2.41 3.06
CA PHE A 20 15.34 -3.73 2.54
C PHE A 20 16.31 -4.28 1.50
N THR A 21 16.99 -3.40 0.75
CA THR A 21 17.71 -3.84 -0.46
C THR A 21 19.23 -3.66 -0.41
N SER A 22 19.77 -2.98 0.61
CA SER A 22 21.21 -2.67 0.66
C SER A 22 22.06 -3.80 1.23
N THR A 23 21.47 -4.69 2.03
CA THR A 23 22.19 -5.79 2.70
C THR A 23 21.42 -7.09 2.58
N GLU A 24 22.13 -8.22 2.80
CA GLU A 24 21.51 -9.54 2.86
C GLU A 24 20.50 -9.65 4.03
N ASP A 25 20.84 -9.06 5.17
CA ASP A 25 19.93 -9.04 6.32
C ASP A 25 18.67 -8.18 6.06
N GLY A 26 18.83 -7.06 5.34
CA GLY A 26 17.69 -6.25 4.88
C GLY A 26 16.75 -7.04 3.97
N LEU A 27 17.29 -7.78 3.00
CA LEU A 27 16.50 -8.67 2.15
C LEU A 27 15.82 -9.78 2.95
N LYS A 28 16.51 -10.37 3.94
CA LYS A 28 15.94 -11.35 4.85
C LYS A 28 14.80 -10.75 5.69
N TYR A 29 14.97 -9.52 6.15
CA TYR A 29 13.93 -8.79 6.87
C TYR A 29 12.68 -8.59 6.01
N LEU A 30 12.86 -8.11 4.77
CA LEU A 30 11.76 -7.98 3.82
C LEU A 30 11.09 -9.33 3.51
N SER A 31 11.88 -10.39 3.31
CA SER A 31 11.35 -11.74 3.06
C SER A 31 10.47 -12.23 4.21
N LYS A 32 10.85 -11.98 5.46
CA LYS A 32 10.03 -12.28 6.63
C LYS A 32 8.69 -11.55 6.61
N ILE A 33 8.69 -10.26 6.30
CA ILE A 33 7.47 -9.46 6.16
C ILE A 33 6.58 -10.05 5.05
N VAL A 34 7.14 -10.34 3.88
CA VAL A 34 6.41 -10.90 2.74
C VAL A 34 5.80 -12.26 3.10
N CYS A 35 6.56 -13.16 3.72
CA CYS A 35 6.06 -14.46 4.16
C CYS A 35 4.89 -14.33 5.13
N LYS A 36 4.98 -13.42 6.12
CA LYS A 36 3.90 -13.17 7.07
C LYS A 36 2.66 -12.57 6.41
N VAL A 37 2.81 -11.64 5.45
CA VAL A 37 1.67 -11.05 4.71
C VAL A 37 0.98 -12.08 3.83
N LEU A 38 1.74 -12.97 3.19
CA LEU A 38 1.23 -14.00 2.29
C LEU A 38 0.75 -15.26 3.03
N ASP A 39 0.99 -15.35 4.33
CA ASP A 39 0.71 -16.54 5.17
C ASP A 39 1.40 -17.82 4.63
N ILE A 40 2.70 -17.71 4.34
CA ILE A 40 3.55 -18.83 3.89
C ILE A 40 4.73 -19.02 4.84
N PRO A 41 5.15 -20.28 5.11
CA PRO A 41 6.33 -20.55 5.92
C PRO A 41 7.62 -19.97 5.28
N GLU A 42 8.52 -19.40 6.10
CA GLU A 42 9.77 -18.83 5.61
C GLU A 42 10.71 -19.88 4.99
N GLU A 43 10.63 -21.12 5.47
CA GLU A 43 11.42 -22.25 4.97
C GLU A 43 10.99 -22.75 3.59
N ASP A 44 9.77 -22.44 3.15
CA ASP A 44 9.22 -22.92 1.88
C ASP A 44 9.59 -22.03 0.69
N VAL A 45 10.15 -20.83 0.95
CA VAL A 45 10.41 -19.86 -0.12
C VAL A 45 11.73 -19.11 0.08
N ILE A 46 12.46 -18.94 -1.03
CA ILE A 46 13.63 -18.07 -1.09
C ILE A 46 13.33 -16.95 -2.08
N PHE A 47 13.37 -15.71 -1.59
CA PHE A 47 13.23 -14.52 -2.41
C PHE A 47 14.58 -13.94 -2.81
N THR A 48 14.67 -13.49 -4.05
CA THR A 48 15.76 -12.68 -4.58
C THR A 48 15.22 -11.37 -5.12
N LEU A 49 16.05 -10.34 -5.09
CA LEU A 49 15.69 -9.06 -5.71
C LEU A 49 15.58 -9.21 -7.22
N LEU A 50 14.47 -8.77 -7.76
CA LEU A 50 14.26 -8.67 -9.18
C LEU A 50 14.74 -7.30 -9.64
N HIS A 51 15.75 -7.27 -10.53
CA HIS A 51 16.19 -5.99 -11.09
C HIS A 51 15.07 -5.37 -11.94
N PRO A 52 14.74 -4.09 -11.70
CA PRO A 52 13.56 -3.44 -12.26
C PRO A 52 13.73 -2.99 -13.72
N ASP A 53 14.28 -3.84 -14.59
CA ASP A 53 14.22 -3.57 -16.02
C ASP A 53 12.80 -3.83 -16.53
N LEU A 54 11.87 -2.95 -16.10
CA LEU A 54 10.46 -2.98 -16.46
C LEU A 54 10.17 -2.27 -17.80
N SER A 55 11.19 -2.00 -18.61
CA SER A 55 11.02 -1.45 -19.94
C SER A 55 10.36 -2.47 -20.86
N VAL A 56 9.05 -2.44 -20.92
CA VAL A 56 8.27 -3.26 -21.90
C VAL A 56 8.40 -2.67 -23.30
N ASN A 57 8.71 -1.39 -23.44
CA ASN A 57 8.99 -0.68 -24.69
C ASN A 57 9.84 0.57 -24.42
N GLU A 58 10.67 0.98 -25.38
CA GLU A 58 11.48 2.20 -25.32
C GLU A 58 10.66 3.50 -25.09
N ASN A 59 9.33 3.45 -25.31
CA ASN A 59 8.39 4.54 -25.09
C ASN A 59 7.48 4.32 -23.85
N ALA A 60 7.65 3.25 -23.09
CA ALA A 60 6.90 3.05 -21.86
C ALA A 60 7.42 4.04 -20.79
N VAL A 61 6.48 4.67 -20.08
CA VAL A 61 6.80 5.45 -18.88
C VAL A 61 7.66 4.56 -17.99
N ASN A 62 8.88 5.00 -17.68
CA ASN A 62 9.76 4.32 -16.71
C ASN A 62 9.02 4.28 -15.37
N SER A 63 8.30 3.20 -15.14
CA SER A 63 7.62 2.94 -13.88
C SER A 63 8.56 2.11 -13.02
N GLU A 64 9.31 2.77 -12.15
CA GLU A 64 10.08 2.07 -11.12
C GLU A 64 9.10 1.56 -10.07
N VAL A 65 9.04 0.24 -9.90
CA VAL A 65 8.47 -0.40 -8.70
C VAL A 65 9.35 -0.10 -7.51
N ASP A 66 8.75 0.04 -6.31
CA ASP A 66 9.57 0.32 -5.13
C ASP A 66 10.50 -0.85 -4.86
N ILE A 67 9.98 -2.07 -4.73
CA ILE A 67 10.79 -3.28 -4.54
C ILE A 67 10.10 -4.46 -5.21
N ALA A 68 10.81 -5.16 -6.09
CA ALA A 68 10.33 -6.39 -6.68
C ALA A 68 11.17 -7.59 -6.23
N LEU A 69 10.49 -8.67 -5.86
CA LEU A 69 11.08 -9.93 -5.44
C LEU A 69 10.62 -11.06 -6.36
N GLU A 70 11.49 -12.02 -6.51
CA GLU A 70 11.21 -13.25 -7.28
C GLU A 70 11.55 -14.49 -6.45
N SER A 71 10.69 -15.48 -6.53
CA SER A 71 10.94 -16.85 -6.08
C SER A 71 10.66 -17.84 -7.23
N ASN A 72 10.74 -19.14 -6.94
CA ASN A 72 10.41 -20.16 -7.93
C ASN A 72 8.94 -20.12 -8.37
N GLU A 73 8.03 -19.75 -7.48
CA GLU A 73 6.59 -19.86 -7.68
C GLU A 73 5.89 -18.51 -7.87
N MET A 74 6.51 -17.40 -7.46
CA MET A 74 5.85 -16.10 -7.44
C MET A 74 6.77 -14.92 -7.73
N LEU A 75 6.15 -13.84 -8.21
CA LEU A 75 6.71 -12.50 -8.30
C LEU A 75 5.98 -11.63 -7.28
N VAL A 76 6.70 -10.92 -6.44
CA VAL A 76 6.12 -10.05 -5.41
C VAL A 76 6.58 -8.63 -5.63
N ASN A 77 5.63 -7.70 -5.76
CA ASN A 77 5.90 -6.27 -5.71
C ASN A 77 5.53 -5.73 -4.34
N VAL A 78 6.42 -4.97 -3.72
CA VAL A 78 6.17 -4.30 -2.45
C VAL A 78 6.23 -2.80 -2.68
N GLU A 79 5.11 -2.13 -2.44
CA GLU A 79 4.94 -0.68 -2.58
C GLU A 79 4.72 -0.04 -1.22
N ILE A 80 5.30 1.15 -1.03
CA ILE A 80 5.16 1.94 0.20
C ILE A 80 4.34 3.18 -0.13
N ASN A 81 3.12 3.24 0.40
CA ASN A 81 2.19 4.31 0.10
C ASN A 81 1.95 5.18 1.34
N SER A 82 2.43 6.42 1.30
CA SER A 82 2.31 7.39 2.40
C SER A 82 1.07 8.28 2.29
N VAL A 83 0.39 8.27 1.14
CA VAL A 83 -0.80 9.11 0.88
C VAL A 83 -1.82 8.33 0.07
N ARG A 84 -3.06 8.32 0.53
CA ARG A 84 -4.17 7.77 -0.25
C ARG A 84 -4.40 8.61 -1.50
N SER A 85 -4.26 8.03 -2.67
CA SER A 85 -4.58 8.72 -3.91
C SER A 85 -4.96 7.73 -5.01
N ARG A 86 -5.93 8.12 -5.84
CA ARG A 86 -6.30 7.36 -7.05
C ARG A 86 -5.14 7.20 -8.04
N LYS A 87 -4.15 8.09 -7.98
CA LYS A 87 -2.93 7.98 -8.78
C LYS A 87 -2.09 6.80 -8.32
N ASN A 88 -1.92 6.62 -7.01
CA ASN A 88 -1.18 5.49 -6.45
C ASN A 88 -1.90 4.16 -6.73
N GLU A 89 -3.23 4.11 -6.55
CA GLU A 89 -4.01 2.92 -6.87
C GLU A 89 -3.84 2.50 -8.35
N ARG A 90 -3.91 3.45 -9.28
CA ARG A 90 -3.68 3.18 -10.71
C ARG A 90 -2.25 2.74 -11.00
N LYS A 91 -1.27 3.37 -10.37
CA LYS A 91 0.16 3.01 -10.48
C LYS A 91 0.37 1.55 -10.03
N ASN A 92 -0.14 1.19 -8.86
CA ASN A 92 0.01 -0.14 -8.29
C ASN A 92 -0.64 -1.21 -9.19
N ASN A 93 -1.83 -0.94 -9.74
CA ASN A 93 -2.48 -1.83 -10.70
C ASN A 93 -1.66 -2.01 -11.99
N MET A 94 -1.02 -0.94 -12.48
CA MET A 94 -0.14 -1.02 -13.66
C MET A 94 1.09 -1.89 -13.40
N TYR A 95 1.64 -1.87 -12.18
CA TYR A 95 2.77 -2.72 -11.83
C TYR A 95 2.42 -4.21 -11.84
N ILE A 96 1.24 -4.58 -11.37
CA ILE A 96 0.74 -5.96 -11.49
C ILE A 96 0.72 -6.39 -12.97
N CYS A 97 0.15 -5.54 -13.83
CA CYS A 97 0.08 -5.82 -15.26
C CYS A 97 1.49 -5.99 -15.88
N HIS A 98 2.44 -5.14 -15.49
CA HIS A 98 3.82 -5.24 -15.96
C HIS A 98 4.49 -6.55 -15.52
N LEU A 99 4.33 -6.95 -14.26
CA LEU A 99 4.88 -8.22 -13.76
C LEU A 99 4.27 -9.44 -14.43
N VAL A 100 2.98 -9.39 -14.77
CA VAL A 100 2.33 -10.45 -15.56
C VAL A 100 2.90 -10.50 -16.97
N LEU A 101 2.95 -9.36 -17.67
CA LEU A 101 3.44 -9.28 -19.06
C LEU A 101 4.92 -9.62 -19.19
N ARG A 102 5.73 -9.32 -18.16
CA ARG A 102 7.15 -9.65 -18.16
C ARG A 102 7.43 -11.15 -18.27
N GLN A 103 6.48 -11.99 -17.87
CA GLN A 103 6.63 -13.45 -17.93
C GLN A 103 6.49 -14.00 -19.36
N THR A 104 6.03 -13.18 -20.30
CA THR A 104 5.81 -13.56 -21.71
C THR A 104 6.63 -12.68 -22.63
N LYS A 105 7.43 -13.30 -23.50
CA LYS A 105 8.16 -12.62 -24.57
C LYS A 105 7.56 -12.91 -25.95
N ASN A 106 6.91 -14.06 -26.08
CA ASN A 106 6.28 -14.53 -27.32
C ASN A 106 5.09 -15.46 -27.01
N ALA A 107 4.34 -15.82 -28.04
CA ALA A 107 3.15 -16.67 -27.90
C ALA A 107 3.44 -18.10 -27.37
N GLU A 108 4.66 -18.61 -27.52
CA GLU A 108 5.05 -19.95 -27.03
C GLU A 108 5.13 -19.98 -25.50
N ASP A 109 5.33 -18.82 -24.86
CA ASP A 109 5.41 -18.72 -23.39
C ASP A 109 4.06 -19.00 -22.72
N TYR A 110 2.93 -18.89 -23.43
CA TYR A 110 1.60 -19.21 -22.88
C TYR A 110 1.41 -20.68 -22.49
N SER A 111 2.25 -21.58 -23.02
CA SER A 111 2.26 -23.00 -22.63
C SER A 111 2.98 -23.26 -21.29
N LYS A 112 3.74 -22.29 -20.80
CA LYS A 112 4.48 -22.38 -19.53
C LYS A 112 3.59 -21.97 -18.37
N ARG A 113 3.85 -22.56 -17.20
CA ARG A 113 3.21 -22.13 -15.96
C ARG A 113 3.75 -20.75 -15.57
N PHE A 114 2.86 -19.76 -15.48
CA PHE A 114 3.22 -18.46 -14.96
C PHE A 114 3.36 -18.49 -13.44
N LYS A 115 4.33 -17.74 -12.94
CA LYS A 115 4.44 -17.45 -11.53
C LYS A 115 3.28 -16.56 -11.10
N LYS A 116 2.74 -16.82 -9.92
CA LYS A 116 1.74 -15.97 -9.32
C LYS A 116 2.32 -14.57 -9.05
N VAL A 117 1.56 -13.52 -9.34
CA VAL A 117 1.96 -12.14 -9.04
C VAL A 117 1.26 -11.70 -7.75
N CYS A 118 2.02 -11.28 -6.75
CA CYS A 118 1.51 -10.74 -5.51
C CYS A 118 1.92 -9.27 -5.39
N GLN A 119 0.93 -8.40 -5.18
CA GLN A 119 1.15 -6.99 -4.88
C GLN A 119 0.94 -6.78 -3.38
N ILE A 120 1.95 -6.28 -2.68
CA ILE A 120 1.86 -5.90 -1.27
C ILE A 120 1.98 -4.38 -1.17
N ASN A 121 0.93 -3.74 -0.67
CA ASN A 121 0.89 -2.31 -0.44
C ASN A 121 1.04 -2.05 1.06
N LEU A 122 2.15 -1.46 1.48
CA LEU A 122 2.37 -0.99 2.84
C LEU A 122 1.81 0.44 2.94
N ASN A 123 0.57 0.57 3.40
CA ASN A 123 -0.16 1.82 3.42
C ASN A 123 -0.11 2.46 4.81
N THR A 124 0.13 3.77 4.91
CA THR A 124 -0.03 4.52 6.16
C THR A 124 -1.49 4.94 6.42
N TYR A 125 -2.41 4.41 5.63
CA TYR A 125 -3.86 4.67 5.69
C TYR A 125 -4.64 3.38 5.49
N SER A 126 -5.92 3.36 5.90
CA SER A 126 -6.83 2.24 5.63
C SER A 126 -7.42 2.33 4.22
N VAL A 127 -7.45 1.20 3.51
CA VAL A 127 -8.14 1.08 2.20
C VAL A 127 -9.62 0.72 2.36
N THR A 128 -10.00 0.20 3.52
CA THR A 128 -11.38 -0.20 3.88
C THR A 128 -11.83 0.52 5.14
N ASN A 129 -13.14 0.57 5.35
CA ASN A 129 -13.76 1.17 6.54
C ASN A 129 -13.87 0.19 7.72
N ASP A 130 -13.24 -0.96 7.64
CA ASP A 130 -13.24 -1.99 8.69
C ASP A 130 -11.90 -2.05 9.43
N ASP A 131 -11.86 -2.88 10.49
CA ASP A 131 -10.70 -2.99 11.37
C ASP A 131 -9.64 -4.00 10.94
N ARG A 132 -9.67 -4.51 9.70
CA ARG A 132 -8.65 -5.45 9.23
C ARG A 132 -7.28 -4.78 9.12
N PHE A 133 -6.27 -5.47 9.63
CA PHE A 133 -4.89 -5.04 9.50
C PHE A 133 -4.32 -5.36 8.11
N VAL A 134 -4.65 -6.56 7.59
CA VAL A 134 -4.31 -6.98 6.23
C VAL A 134 -5.60 -7.24 5.47
N VAL A 135 -5.75 -6.62 4.31
CA VAL A 135 -6.86 -6.82 3.39
C VAL A 135 -6.34 -7.55 2.16
N ARG A 136 -6.82 -8.77 1.92
CA ARG A 136 -6.49 -9.56 0.72
C ARG A 136 -7.59 -9.40 -0.32
N SER A 137 -7.23 -9.04 -1.55
CA SER A 137 -8.11 -8.92 -2.70
C SER A 137 -7.77 -9.95 -3.76
N ARG A 138 -8.80 -10.62 -4.31
CA ARG A 138 -8.69 -11.69 -5.31
C ARG A 138 -9.80 -11.59 -6.33
N LEU A 139 -9.63 -12.22 -7.51
CA LEU A 139 -10.68 -12.39 -8.50
C LEU A 139 -11.51 -13.63 -8.17
N LEU A 140 -12.77 -13.41 -7.86
CA LEU A 140 -13.72 -14.47 -7.53
C LEU A 140 -14.93 -14.41 -8.49
N ASP A 141 -15.57 -15.54 -8.69
CA ASP A 141 -16.91 -15.57 -9.28
C ASP A 141 -17.90 -14.82 -8.40
N ASP A 142 -18.72 -13.96 -8.97
CA ASP A 142 -19.63 -13.08 -8.23
C ASP A 142 -20.83 -13.81 -7.58
N LYS A 143 -21.06 -15.08 -7.92
CA LYS A 143 -22.15 -15.90 -7.38
C LYS A 143 -21.67 -17.02 -6.48
N THR A 144 -20.63 -17.74 -6.90
CA THR A 144 -20.12 -18.90 -6.16
C THR A 144 -19.02 -18.54 -5.19
N TYR A 145 -18.40 -17.35 -5.36
CA TYR A 145 -17.22 -16.89 -4.64
C TYR A 145 -16.01 -17.83 -4.79
N GLU A 146 -16.02 -18.68 -5.81
CA GLU A 146 -14.90 -19.53 -6.17
C GLU A 146 -13.82 -18.73 -6.89
N GLU A 147 -12.57 -19.04 -6.60
CA GLU A 147 -11.43 -18.42 -7.27
C GLU A 147 -11.23 -19.06 -8.64
N ILE A 148 -11.58 -18.34 -9.72
CA ILE A 148 -11.47 -18.85 -11.08
C ILE A 148 -10.13 -18.46 -11.74
N HIS A 149 -9.62 -17.26 -11.39
CA HIS A 149 -8.41 -16.71 -11.99
C HIS A 149 -7.44 -16.27 -10.89
N SER A 150 -6.45 -17.12 -10.58
CA SER A 150 -5.52 -16.94 -9.46
C SER A 150 -4.13 -16.45 -9.85
N PHE A 151 -3.99 -15.77 -10.99
CA PHE A 151 -2.67 -15.34 -11.44
C PHE A 151 -2.13 -14.09 -10.73
N PHE A 152 -2.98 -13.33 -10.03
CA PHE A 152 -2.53 -12.24 -9.17
C PHE A 152 -3.38 -12.06 -7.93
N GLU A 153 -2.77 -11.49 -6.88
CA GLU A 153 -3.42 -11.09 -5.63
C GLU A 153 -2.88 -9.76 -5.16
N ILE A 154 -3.71 -9.01 -4.42
CA ILE A 154 -3.32 -7.74 -3.80
C ILE A 154 -3.51 -7.86 -2.30
N TYR A 155 -2.50 -7.41 -1.55
CA TYR A 155 -2.50 -7.33 -0.10
C TYR A 155 -2.26 -5.90 0.32
N ASP A 156 -3.24 -5.30 0.97
CA ASP A 156 -3.15 -3.96 1.54
C ASP A 156 -2.93 -4.09 3.05
N VAL A 157 -1.78 -3.63 3.53
CA VAL A 157 -1.39 -3.63 4.95
C VAL A 157 -1.54 -2.23 5.50
N ASN A 158 -2.37 -2.07 6.53
CA ASN A 158 -2.62 -0.78 7.17
C ASN A 158 -1.61 -0.52 8.29
N LEU A 159 -0.50 0.13 7.97
CA LEU A 159 0.56 0.44 8.92
C LEU A 159 0.10 1.36 10.06
N ALA A 160 -0.87 2.26 9.81
CA ALA A 160 -1.34 3.20 10.84
C ALA A 160 -1.93 2.48 12.05
N LYS A 161 -2.54 1.30 11.87
CA LYS A 161 -3.09 0.50 12.98
C LYS A 161 -2.05 0.02 14.00
N ILE A 162 -0.79 -0.06 13.60
CA ILE A 162 0.30 -0.47 14.52
C ILE A 162 0.50 0.61 15.60
N LEU A 163 0.27 1.87 15.27
CA LEU A 163 0.45 3.00 16.20
C LEU A 163 -0.61 3.02 17.31
N ASP A 164 -1.80 2.49 17.01
CA ASP A 164 -2.90 2.38 17.98
C ASP A 164 -2.73 1.18 18.91
N MET A 165 -1.75 0.30 18.61
CA MET A 165 -1.50 -0.90 19.42
C MET A 165 -0.72 -0.57 20.69
N ASP A 166 -1.12 -1.23 21.77
CA ASP A 166 -0.30 -1.23 22.99
C ASP A 166 1.04 -1.94 22.69
N TYR A 167 2.14 -1.18 22.79
CA TYR A 167 3.50 -1.70 22.55
C TYR A 167 3.83 -2.94 23.38
N THR A 168 3.17 -3.13 24.55
CA THR A 168 3.34 -4.34 25.36
C THR A 168 2.84 -5.62 24.67
N LYS A 169 1.91 -5.48 23.70
CA LYS A 169 1.47 -6.61 22.84
C LYS A 169 2.54 -6.95 21.82
N LEU A 170 3.14 -5.94 21.20
CA LEU A 170 4.23 -6.12 20.24
C LEU A 170 5.45 -6.81 20.85
N MET A 171 5.72 -6.57 22.15
CA MET A 171 6.82 -7.22 22.87
C MET A 171 6.57 -8.69 23.17
N LYS A 172 5.31 -9.13 23.26
CA LYS A 172 4.96 -10.52 23.63
C LYS A 172 5.06 -11.50 22.48
N ASP A 173 4.81 -11.05 21.27
CA ASP A 173 4.86 -11.86 20.07
C ASP A 173 6.03 -11.43 19.19
N ASN A 174 7.14 -12.17 19.31
CA ASN A 174 8.38 -11.87 18.60
C ASN A 174 8.28 -12.10 17.08
N GLU A 175 7.26 -12.80 16.61
CA GLU A 175 7.09 -13.15 15.21
C GLU A 175 5.88 -12.51 14.55
N SER A 176 5.19 -11.57 15.23
CA SER A 176 4.04 -10.90 14.66
C SER A 176 4.44 -9.98 13.50
N LEU A 177 3.57 -9.90 12.49
CA LEU A 177 3.74 -8.99 11.37
C LEU A 177 3.81 -7.53 11.84
N GLU A 178 2.98 -7.18 12.81
CA GLU A 178 2.92 -5.86 13.42
C GLU A 178 4.26 -5.48 14.06
N LYS A 179 4.89 -6.40 14.78
CA LYS A 179 6.22 -6.17 15.35
C LYS A 179 7.25 -5.97 14.24
N LEU A 180 7.26 -6.83 13.22
CA LEU A 180 8.18 -6.68 12.09
C LEU A 180 8.03 -5.30 11.40
N LEU A 181 6.82 -4.79 11.27
CA LEU A 181 6.55 -3.52 10.60
C LEU A 181 6.72 -2.28 11.50
N TYR A 182 6.84 -2.46 12.82
CA TYR A 182 6.90 -1.34 13.78
C TYR A 182 8.05 -0.37 13.50
N LEU A 183 9.21 -0.87 13.06
CA LEU A 183 10.36 -0.03 12.69
C LEU A 183 10.02 0.96 11.56
N LEU A 184 9.14 0.55 10.64
CA LEU A 184 8.80 1.35 9.46
C LEU A 184 7.81 2.48 9.75
N ILE A 185 7.17 2.45 10.91
CA ILE A 185 6.11 3.42 11.24
C ILE A 185 6.40 4.22 12.52
N SER A 186 7.18 3.69 13.45
CA SER A 186 7.48 4.37 14.72
C SER A 186 8.38 5.59 14.51
N ASP A 187 8.09 6.67 15.24
CA ASP A 187 8.90 7.88 15.34
C ASP A 187 9.63 8.02 16.68
N ASP A 188 9.50 7.04 17.59
CA ASP A 188 10.11 7.05 18.93
C ASP A 188 11.20 5.97 19.07
N GLU A 189 12.46 6.42 19.05
CA GLU A 189 13.62 5.53 19.20
C GLU A 189 13.61 4.74 20.51
N ARG A 190 13.04 5.30 21.61
CA ARG A 190 12.99 4.61 22.90
C ARG A 190 12.01 3.44 22.86
N LEU A 191 10.88 3.63 22.18
CA LEU A 191 9.91 2.56 22.00
C LEU A 191 10.45 1.51 21.06
N ILE A 192 11.10 1.88 19.96
CA ILE A 192 11.80 0.95 19.06
C ILE A 192 12.78 0.06 19.85
N LYS A 193 13.62 0.66 20.70
CA LYS A 193 14.54 -0.10 21.54
C LYS A 193 13.83 -1.06 22.50
N LYS A 194 12.69 -0.67 23.06
CA LYS A 194 11.91 -1.54 23.94
C LYS A 194 11.23 -2.68 23.21
N VAL A 195 10.61 -2.40 22.04
CA VAL A 195 9.89 -3.39 21.24
C VAL A 195 10.84 -4.49 20.76
N TYR A 196 12.06 -4.13 20.39
CA TYR A 196 13.06 -5.07 19.88
C TYR A 196 14.11 -5.48 20.93
N ASP A 197 13.85 -5.24 22.22
CA ASP A 197 14.75 -5.69 23.29
C ASP A 197 14.84 -7.22 23.30
N GLY A 198 16.08 -7.73 23.27
CA GLY A 198 16.34 -9.18 23.18
C GLY A 198 16.15 -9.79 21.77
N ASP A 199 15.82 -8.99 20.75
CA ASP A 199 15.74 -9.43 19.35
C ASP A 199 17.05 -9.12 18.62
N ASP A 200 17.95 -10.10 18.57
CA ASP A 200 19.29 -9.93 17.96
C ASP A 200 19.21 -9.62 16.47
N PHE A 201 18.23 -10.18 15.77
CA PHE A 201 18.06 -9.94 14.33
C PHE A 201 17.65 -8.48 14.08
N MET A 202 16.60 -7.99 14.76
CA MET A 202 16.16 -6.61 14.61
C MET A 202 17.19 -5.61 15.15
N ALA A 203 17.92 -5.96 16.21
CA ALA A 203 19.02 -5.15 16.71
C ALA A 203 20.15 -5.00 15.67
N LYS A 204 20.39 -6.01 14.83
CA LYS A 204 21.32 -5.94 13.71
C LYS A 204 20.81 -5.02 12.61
N ILE A 205 19.56 -5.17 12.18
CA ILE A 205 18.91 -4.28 11.20
C ILE A 205 18.98 -2.82 11.65
N ILE A 206 18.59 -2.53 12.91
CA ILE A 206 18.64 -1.17 13.46
C ILE A 206 20.05 -0.59 13.47
N ARG A 207 21.07 -1.40 13.78
CA ARG A 207 22.48 -0.97 13.74
C ARG A 207 22.93 -0.65 12.31
N GLU A 208 22.53 -1.45 11.33
CA GLU A 208 22.82 -1.21 9.92
C GLU A 208 22.20 0.11 9.43
N VAL A 209 20.92 0.34 9.77
CA VAL A 209 20.25 1.60 9.45
C VAL A 209 20.96 2.79 10.11
N LYS A 210 21.37 2.64 11.37
CA LYS A 210 22.08 3.71 12.11
C LYS A 210 23.50 3.97 11.58
N SER A 211 24.19 2.95 11.05
CA SER A 211 25.57 3.10 10.56
C SER A 211 25.65 3.92 9.27
N SER A 212 24.57 4.05 8.53
CA SER A 212 24.48 4.89 7.34
C SER A 212 24.16 6.36 7.68
N SER A 213 24.91 6.93 8.62
CA SER A 213 24.89 8.30 9.13
C SER A 213 23.50 8.84 9.46
N ASP A 214 22.88 9.67 8.73
CA ASP A 214 21.65 10.38 9.12
C ASP A 214 20.34 9.60 8.79
N ASP A 215 20.42 8.36 8.25
CA ASP A 215 19.25 7.66 7.73
C ASP A 215 18.23 7.26 8.84
N PHE A 216 18.71 6.88 10.02
CA PHE A 216 17.81 6.50 11.12
C PHE A 216 17.05 7.72 11.68
N ASP A 217 17.74 8.82 11.94
CA ASP A 217 17.11 10.04 12.40
C ASP A 217 16.16 10.61 11.34
N ASN A 218 16.53 10.49 10.08
CA ASN A 218 15.66 10.83 8.96
C ASN A 218 14.44 9.94 8.91
N LEU A 219 14.56 8.61 9.10
CA LEU A 219 13.43 7.69 9.14
C LEU A 219 12.42 8.10 10.24
N LEU A 220 12.90 8.34 11.46
CA LEU A 220 12.04 8.75 12.57
C LEU A 220 11.33 10.08 12.27
N ARG A 221 12.06 11.05 11.72
CA ARG A 221 11.48 12.33 11.31
C ARG A 221 10.43 12.17 10.22
N TYR A 222 10.71 11.35 9.19
CA TYR A 222 9.75 11.11 8.11
C TYR A 222 8.54 10.30 8.58
N ASN A 223 8.70 9.36 9.50
CA ASN A 223 7.57 8.66 10.09
C ASN A 223 6.63 9.63 10.81
N ARG A 224 7.17 10.55 11.62
CA ARG A 224 6.38 11.60 12.29
C ARG A 224 5.64 12.50 11.30
N ASP A 225 6.37 13.00 10.29
CA ASP A 225 5.80 13.91 9.28
C ASP A 225 4.67 13.21 8.48
N VAL A 226 4.85 11.93 8.14
CA VAL A 226 3.85 11.17 7.37
C VAL A 226 2.60 10.87 8.18
N ILE A 227 2.76 10.51 9.45
CA ILE A 227 1.62 10.25 10.35
C ILE A 227 0.80 11.52 10.53
N PHE A 228 1.47 12.65 10.77
CA PHE A 228 0.81 13.93 10.98
C PHE A 228 0.08 14.42 9.71
N ASP A 229 0.79 14.45 8.59
CA ASP A 229 0.22 14.88 7.30
C ASP A 229 -0.85 13.92 6.77
N GLY A 230 -0.74 12.62 7.08
CA GLY A 230 -1.68 11.59 6.67
C GLY A 230 -3.05 11.78 7.30
N ASN A 231 -3.08 12.00 8.61
CA ASN A 231 -4.31 12.20 9.36
C ASN A 231 -5.03 13.50 8.95
N GLU A 232 -4.29 14.62 8.82
CA GLU A 232 -4.88 15.89 8.36
C GLU A 232 -5.46 15.79 6.93
N LYS A 233 -4.84 15.01 6.05
CA LYS A 233 -5.32 14.83 4.67
C LYS A 233 -6.52 13.91 4.58
N GLU A 234 -6.60 12.89 5.43
CA GLU A 234 -7.75 11.98 5.50
C GLU A 234 -8.98 12.74 6.04
N GLU A 235 -8.81 13.51 7.13
CA GLU A 235 -9.87 14.39 7.65
C GLU A 235 -10.33 15.43 6.61
N ALA A 236 -9.40 16.09 5.92
CA ALA A 236 -9.72 17.05 4.87
C ALA A 236 -10.42 16.40 3.67
N PHE A 237 -10.08 15.14 3.35
CA PHE A 237 -10.75 14.38 2.31
C PHE A 237 -12.18 13.99 2.71
N GLU A 238 -12.35 13.44 3.91
CA GLU A 238 -13.67 13.08 4.46
C GLU A 238 -14.60 14.29 4.55
N ASP A 239 -14.09 15.41 5.08
CA ASP A 239 -14.78 16.70 5.11
C ASP A 239 -15.17 17.18 3.70
N GLY A 240 -14.27 17.01 2.73
CA GLY A 240 -14.53 17.36 1.33
C GLY A 240 -15.63 16.51 0.69
N VAL A 241 -15.62 15.21 0.96
CA VAL A 241 -16.66 14.26 0.49
C VAL A 241 -18.00 14.59 1.13
N GLU A 242 -18.05 14.81 2.45
CA GLU A 242 -19.28 15.15 3.15
C GLU A 242 -19.89 16.46 2.66
N ARG A 243 -19.07 17.51 2.50
CA ARG A 243 -19.51 18.80 1.93
C ARG A 243 -19.97 18.66 0.49
N GLY A 244 -19.30 17.86 -0.33
CA GLY A 244 -19.68 17.57 -1.70
C GLY A 244 -21.01 16.85 -1.79
N TYR A 245 -21.24 15.85 -0.92
CA TYR A 245 -22.49 15.12 -0.83
C TYR A 245 -23.67 16.01 -0.41
N LYS A 246 -23.49 16.82 0.66
CA LYS A 246 -24.51 17.78 1.11
C LYS A 246 -24.88 18.77 0.01
N LYS A 247 -23.91 19.38 -0.64
CA LYS A 247 -24.15 20.30 -1.78
C LYS A 247 -24.84 19.62 -2.96
N GLY A 248 -24.48 18.38 -3.26
CA GLY A 248 -25.11 17.60 -4.33
C GLY A 248 -26.60 17.33 -4.05
N ILE A 249 -26.93 16.95 -2.81
CA ILE A 249 -28.32 16.77 -2.39
C ILE A 249 -29.10 18.09 -2.47
N GLU A 250 -28.59 19.17 -1.90
CA GLU A 250 -29.23 20.48 -1.92
C GLU A 250 -29.50 20.95 -3.36
N HIS A 251 -28.52 20.80 -4.24
CA HIS A 251 -28.65 21.16 -5.66
C HIS A 251 -29.67 20.28 -6.38
N GLY A 252 -29.65 18.98 -6.14
CA GLY A 252 -30.61 18.02 -6.70
C GLY A 252 -32.04 18.29 -6.25
N ILE A 253 -32.26 18.60 -4.97
CA ILE A 253 -33.58 18.99 -4.45
C ILE A 253 -34.06 20.28 -5.11
N LYS A 254 -33.21 21.29 -5.18
CA LYS A 254 -33.55 22.59 -5.80
C LYS A 254 -33.95 22.41 -7.28
N GLN A 255 -33.16 21.67 -8.04
CA GLN A 255 -33.49 21.37 -9.44
C GLN A 255 -34.78 20.58 -9.59
N GLY A 256 -35.00 19.58 -8.73
CA GLY A 256 -36.23 18.78 -8.72
C GLY A 256 -37.49 19.60 -8.41
N VAL A 257 -37.38 20.54 -7.47
CA VAL A 257 -38.49 21.47 -7.13
C VAL A 257 -38.76 22.42 -8.29
N GLU A 258 -37.71 23.03 -8.87
CA GLU A 258 -37.88 23.93 -10.03
C GLU A 258 -38.53 23.20 -11.22
N GLN A 259 -38.03 21.99 -11.54
CA GLN A 259 -38.60 21.20 -12.64
C GLN A 259 -40.06 20.84 -12.40
N LYS A 260 -40.39 20.39 -11.17
CA LYS A 260 -41.78 20.06 -10.80
C LYS A 260 -42.70 21.28 -10.87
N THR A 261 -42.22 22.44 -10.47
CA THR A 261 -42.98 23.70 -10.57
C THR A 261 -43.29 24.06 -12.03
N ILE A 262 -42.31 23.88 -12.92
CA ILE A 262 -42.48 24.10 -14.37
C ILE A 262 -43.50 23.09 -14.94
N ASP A 263 -43.41 21.82 -14.56
CA ASP A 263 -44.28 20.80 -15.08
C ASP A 263 -45.74 21.00 -14.61
N VAL A 264 -45.94 21.40 -13.35
CA VAL A 264 -47.31 21.76 -12.82
C VAL A 264 -47.84 22.98 -13.54
N ALA A 265 -47.03 24.03 -13.76
CA ALA A 265 -47.49 25.22 -14.47
C ALA A 265 -47.87 24.91 -15.94
N LYS A 266 -47.14 24.03 -16.61
CA LYS A 266 -47.48 23.56 -17.98
C LYS A 266 -48.81 22.76 -17.99
N SER A 267 -49.00 21.87 -17.02
CA SER A 267 -50.25 21.10 -16.89
C SER A 267 -51.46 22.01 -16.68
N MET A 268 -51.36 23.02 -15.80
CA MET A 268 -52.42 24.01 -15.56
C MET A 268 -52.75 24.85 -16.80
N LEU A 269 -51.78 25.17 -17.62
CA LEU A 269 -52.00 25.88 -18.87
C LEU A 269 -52.70 25.03 -19.95
N GLN A 270 -52.47 23.71 -19.93
CA GLN A 270 -53.11 22.75 -20.84
C GLN A 270 -54.56 22.42 -20.45
N GLU A 271 -54.88 22.46 -19.18
CA GLU A 271 -56.24 22.20 -18.68
C GLU A 271 -57.19 23.40 -18.84
N ASN A 272 -56.68 24.61 -19.11
CA ASN A 272 -57.44 25.83 -19.30
C ASN A 272 -57.57 26.27 -20.79
N CYS A 273 -57.22 25.41 -21.72
CA CYS A 273 -57.51 25.52 -23.14
C CYS A 273 -58.50 24.46 -23.57
#